data_441566c68fea7443c758674b0e55a579
#
_entry.id   441566c68fea7443c758674b0e55a579
#
_cell.length_a   1.000
_cell.length_b   1.000
_cell.length_c   1.000
_cell.angle_alpha   90.00
_cell.angle_beta   90.00
_cell.angle_gamma   90.00
#
_symmetry.space_group_name_H-M   'P 1'
#
loop_
_entity.id
_entity.type
_entity.pdbx_description
1 polymer ?
#
loop_
_entity_poly.entity_id
_entity_poly.type
_entity_poly.pdbx_seq_one_letter_code
_entity_poly.pdbx_strand_id
1 'polypeptide(L)'
;MWLMDNYDGKSISDLSNVTTLDYAGEFMQAAAGQIDVIVCYADGRQDYAKQWQEEWGRKDSIWNELNVIGVTQNIYNDTVSVTMAKEDIYNKEFIEAMQDSLIEIANTDAGKKIFGIYKHTGYAKAEDSDYDGARQALSVIEK
;
A
#
# COMPACT_ATOMS: atom_id res chain seq x y z
N MET A 1 -10.87 -8.06 7.34
CA MET A 1 -11.33 -8.76 6.12
C MET A 1 -10.49 -10.01 5.84
N TRP A 2 -9.24 -9.94 5.37
CA TRP A 2 -8.48 -11.15 5.01
C TRP A 2 -8.46 -12.24 6.11
N LEU A 3 -8.26 -11.87 7.38
CA LEU A 3 -8.35 -12.81 8.51
C LEU A 3 -9.74 -13.44 8.64
N MET A 4 -10.80 -12.64 8.50
CA MET A 4 -12.18 -13.13 8.58
C MET A 4 -12.50 -14.13 7.47
N ASP A 5 -11.97 -13.89 6.28
CA ASP A 5 -12.22 -14.73 5.11
C ASP A 5 -11.37 -16.01 5.11
N ASN A 6 -10.20 -16.00 5.77
CA ASN A 6 -9.20 -17.07 5.68
C ASN A 6 -8.87 -17.73 7.01
N TYR A 7 -9.42 -17.26 8.13
CA TYR A 7 -9.09 -17.75 9.45
C TYR A 7 -10.33 -17.86 10.35
N ASP A 8 -11.24 -18.73 9.99
CA ASP A 8 -12.46 -19.10 10.75
C ASP A 8 -13.33 -17.91 11.21
N GLY A 9 -13.42 -16.86 10.39
CA GLY A 9 -14.19 -15.66 10.72
C GLY A 9 -13.58 -14.77 11.80
N LYS A 10 -12.33 -15.05 12.23
CA LYS A 10 -11.65 -14.27 13.26
C LYS A 10 -11.22 -12.90 12.72
N SER A 11 -11.26 -11.92 13.59
CA SER A 11 -10.81 -10.56 13.32
C SER A 11 -9.44 -10.29 13.95
N ILE A 12 -8.90 -9.10 13.71
CA ILE A 12 -7.65 -8.66 14.33
C ILE A 12 -7.74 -8.61 15.86
N SER A 13 -8.94 -8.37 16.41
CA SER A 13 -9.19 -8.34 17.87
C SER A 13 -9.15 -9.72 18.53
N ASP A 14 -9.18 -10.79 17.74
CA ASP A 14 -9.06 -12.18 18.26
C ASP A 14 -7.59 -12.63 18.37
N LEU A 15 -6.64 -11.81 17.90
CA LEU A 15 -5.21 -12.08 18.04
C LEU A 15 -4.75 -11.79 19.47
N SER A 16 -3.81 -12.59 19.99
CA SER A 16 -3.31 -12.48 21.37
C SER A 16 -2.61 -11.16 21.65
N ASN A 17 -1.86 -10.66 20.68
CA ASN A 17 -1.14 -9.40 20.75
C ASN A 17 -1.22 -8.69 19.40
N VAL A 18 -1.58 -7.42 19.42
CA VAL A 18 -1.54 -6.53 18.26
C VAL A 18 -0.81 -5.27 18.65
N THR A 19 0.22 -4.93 17.90
CA THR A 19 1.00 -3.71 18.08
C THR A 19 0.97 -2.89 16.81
N THR A 20 0.77 -1.59 16.92
CA THR A 20 0.87 -0.66 15.79
C THR A 20 2.25 -0.03 15.80
N LEU A 21 2.98 -0.20 14.70
CA LEU A 21 4.33 0.31 14.50
C LEU A 21 4.41 1.01 13.14
N ASP A 22 5.47 1.76 12.91
CA ASP A 22 5.85 2.11 11.55
C ASP A 22 6.49 0.91 10.84
N TYR A 23 6.57 0.95 9.53
CA TYR A 23 7.09 -0.18 8.75
C TYR A 23 8.50 -0.58 9.15
N ALA A 24 9.39 0.36 9.42
CA ALA A 24 10.75 0.06 9.87
C ALA A 24 10.75 -0.67 11.21
N GLY A 25 9.91 -0.22 12.14
CA GLY A 25 9.71 -0.85 13.45
C GLY A 25 9.18 -2.27 13.35
N GLU A 26 8.22 -2.53 12.44
CA GLU A 26 7.70 -3.89 12.21
C GLU A 26 8.80 -4.85 11.76
N PHE A 27 9.56 -4.47 10.74
CA PHE A 27 10.66 -5.31 10.24
C PHE A 27 11.78 -5.48 11.27
N MET A 28 12.11 -4.44 12.01
CA MET A 28 13.12 -4.51 13.08
C MET A 28 12.70 -5.47 14.21
N GLN A 29 11.44 -5.40 14.65
CA GLN A 29 10.94 -6.31 15.70
C GLN A 29 10.81 -7.74 15.20
N ALA A 30 10.43 -7.95 13.93
CA ALA A 30 10.45 -9.27 13.32
C ALA A 30 11.89 -9.83 13.25
N ALA A 31 12.87 -9.02 12.86
CA ALA A 31 14.29 -9.41 12.88
C ALA A 31 14.78 -9.80 14.27
N ALA A 32 14.29 -9.10 15.30
CA ALA A 32 14.60 -9.38 16.70
C ALA A 32 13.81 -10.58 17.29
N GLY A 33 12.86 -11.17 16.53
CA GLY A 33 12.01 -12.26 17.01
C GLY A 33 10.99 -11.84 18.08
N GLN A 34 10.61 -10.57 18.09
CA GLN A 34 9.64 -10.01 19.05
C GLN A 34 8.21 -10.06 18.54
N ILE A 35 8.03 -10.16 17.23
CA ILE A 35 6.73 -10.36 16.58
C ILE A 35 6.84 -11.47 15.53
N ASP A 36 5.74 -12.20 15.34
CA ASP A 36 5.69 -13.38 14.47
C ASP A 36 5.13 -13.04 13.09
N VAL A 37 4.31 -12.00 12.99
CA VAL A 37 3.61 -11.59 11.75
C VAL A 37 3.67 -10.08 11.61
N ILE A 38 3.98 -9.63 10.41
CA ILE A 38 3.91 -8.23 10.00
C ILE A 38 2.87 -8.04 8.91
N VAL A 39 2.25 -6.87 8.87
CA VAL A 39 1.31 -6.46 7.81
C VAL A 39 1.85 -5.21 7.15
N CYS A 40 2.31 -5.35 5.92
CA CYS A 40 2.94 -4.25 5.18
C CYS A 40 2.48 -4.22 3.72
N TYR A 41 2.92 -3.20 2.99
CA TYR A 41 2.72 -3.09 1.55
C TYR A 41 3.58 -4.13 0.78
N ALA A 42 3.21 -4.37 -0.50
CA ALA A 42 3.78 -5.46 -1.30
C ALA A 42 5.32 -5.44 -1.40
N ASP A 43 5.91 -4.25 -1.53
CA ASP A 43 7.36 -4.08 -1.72
C ASP A 43 8.14 -3.97 -0.39
N GLY A 44 7.48 -4.09 0.77
CA GLY A 44 8.11 -3.93 2.08
C GLY A 44 9.37 -4.77 2.25
N ARG A 45 9.35 -6.05 1.87
CA ARG A 45 10.55 -6.88 1.95
C ARG A 45 11.71 -6.38 1.08
N GLN A 46 11.41 -5.83 -0.10
CA GLN A 46 12.43 -5.26 -0.97
C GLN A 46 13.04 -4.00 -0.38
N ASP A 47 12.20 -3.12 0.16
CA ASP A 47 12.64 -1.85 0.73
C ASP A 47 13.51 -2.03 1.97
N TYR A 48 13.24 -3.05 2.78
CA TYR A 48 13.99 -3.34 4.01
C TYR A 48 15.03 -4.46 3.88
N ALA A 49 15.24 -5.03 2.68
CA ALA A 49 16.16 -6.15 2.47
C ALA A 49 17.60 -5.84 2.90
N LYS A 50 18.06 -4.62 2.64
CA LYS A 50 19.42 -4.19 3.02
C LYS A 50 19.55 -4.04 4.53
N GLN A 51 18.61 -3.35 5.16
CA GLN A 51 18.61 -3.11 6.61
C GLN A 51 18.47 -4.42 7.39
N TRP A 52 17.72 -5.39 6.86
CA TRP A 52 17.56 -6.72 7.44
C TRP A 52 18.89 -7.38 7.77
N GLN A 53 19.85 -7.33 6.87
CA GLN A 53 21.17 -7.93 7.04
C GLN A 53 22.19 -6.97 7.68
N GLU A 54 22.29 -5.73 7.18
CA GLU A 54 23.36 -4.81 7.55
C GLU A 54 23.12 -4.12 8.89
N GLU A 55 21.87 -3.79 9.22
CA GLU A 55 21.54 -3.02 10.44
C GLU A 55 20.96 -3.91 11.55
N TRP A 56 20.10 -4.87 11.18
CA TRP A 56 19.43 -5.75 12.16
C TRP A 56 20.10 -7.11 12.33
N GLY A 57 21.22 -7.31 11.67
CA GLY A 57 22.16 -8.40 11.94
C GLY A 57 21.67 -9.79 11.53
N ARG A 58 20.69 -9.89 10.64
CA ARG A 58 20.23 -11.18 10.15
C ARG A 58 21.25 -11.78 9.17
N LYS A 59 21.51 -13.08 9.30
CA LYS A 59 22.50 -13.79 8.46
C LYS A 59 21.97 -14.12 7.09
N ASP A 60 20.70 -14.51 7.02
CA ASP A 60 20.04 -14.85 5.78
C ASP A 60 19.28 -13.65 5.19
N SER A 61 18.95 -13.75 3.93
CA SER A 61 18.17 -12.72 3.27
C SER A 61 16.73 -12.71 3.79
N ILE A 62 16.13 -11.54 3.78
CA ILE A 62 14.71 -11.36 4.16
C ILE A 62 13.77 -12.29 3.37
N TRP A 63 14.14 -12.62 2.13
CA TRP A 63 13.36 -13.51 1.26
C TRP A 63 13.35 -14.96 1.74
N ASN A 64 14.36 -15.38 2.46
CA ASN A 64 14.48 -16.72 3.03
C ASN A 64 13.86 -16.83 4.42
N GLU A 65 13.84 -15.71 5.16
CA GLU A 65 13.39 -15.71 6.55
C GLU A 65 11.93 -15.24 6.74
N LEU A 66 11.39 -14.42 5.82
CA LEU A 66 10.00 -13.96 5.86
C LEU A 66 9.18 -14.56 4.72
N ASN A 67 8.22 -15.40 5.07
CA ASN A 67 7.29 -15.98 4.10
C ASN A 67 6.01 -15.13 4.00
N VAL A 68 5.50 -14.95 2.79
CA VAL A 68 4.17 -14.36 2.58
C VAL A 68 3.11 -15.41 2.88
N ILE A 69 2.29 -15.15 3.88
CA ILE A 69 1.19 -16.03 4.30
C ILE A 69 -0.17 -15.57 3.79
N GLY A 70 -0.29 -14.32 3.38
CA GLY A 70 -1.52 -13.77 2.84
C GLY A 70 -1.27 -12.52 2.01
N VAL A 71 -2.10 -12.33 1.00
CA VAL A 71 -2.15 -11.12 0.16
C VAL A 71 -3.58 -10.66 0.10
N THR A 72 -3.81 -9.37 0.37
CA THR A 72 -5.13 -8.76 0.26
C THR A 72 -5.47 -8.49 -1.22
N GLN A 73 -6.71 -8.14 -1.48
CA GLN A 73 -7.07 -7.54 -2.76
C GLN A 73 -6.24 -6.27 -3.00
N ASN A 74 -5.98 -5.95 -4.25
CA ASN A 74 -5.27 -4.73 -4.61
C ASN A 74 -6.05 -3.51 -4.10
N ILE A 75 -5.31 -2.57 -3.51
CA ILE A 75 -5.81 -1.24 -3.17
C ILE A 75 -5.12 -0.27 -4.13
N TYR A 76 -5.92 0.63 -4.72
CA TYR A 76 -5.33 1.72 -5.48
C TYR A 76 -4.55 2.62 -4.52
N ASN A 77 -3.30 2.89 -4.85
CA ASN A 77 -2.37 3.65 -4.03
C ASN A 77 -1.99 4.94 -4.74
N ASP A 78 -1.69 5.99 -3.98
CA ASP A 78 -1.19 7.26 -4.49
C ASP A 78 -2.10 7.88 -5.56
N THR A 79 -3.32 8.25 -5.18
CA THR A 79 -4.31 8.82 -6.07
C THR A 79 -4.18 10.32 -6.25
N VAL A 80 -4.45 10.81 -7.46
CA VAL A 80 -4.71 12.23 -7.71
C VAL A 80 -6.22 12.45 -7.70
N SER A 81 -6.70 13.25 -6.76
CA SER A 81 -8.13 13.47 -6.54
C SER A 81 -8.53 14.91 -6.86
N VAL A 82 -9.74 15.08 -7.39
CA VAL A 82 -10.34 16.40 -7.68
C VAL A 82 -11.48 16.65 -6.70
N THR A 83 -11.53 17.86 -6.13
CA THR A 83 -12.62 18.25 -5.23
C THR A 83 -13.96 18.36 -5.94
N MET A 84 -14.99 17.78 -5.37
CA MET A 84 -16.37 17.91 -5.84
C MET A 84 -17.05 19.22 -5.38
N ALA A 85 -16.39 20.00 -4.49
CA ALA A 85 -16.97 21.21 -3.90
C ALA A 85 -17.02 22.43 -4.83
N LYS A 86 -16.41 22.32 -6.02
CA LYS A 86 -16.35 23.41 -7.01
C LYS A 86 -16.83 22.89 -8.36
N GLU A 87 -18.02 23.30 -8.78
CA GLU A 87 -18.65 22.85 -10.02
C GLU A 87 -17.88 23.27 -11.29
N ASP A 88 -17.17 24.40 -11.26
CA ASP A 88 -16.33 24.88 -12.35
C ASP A 88 -15.08 24.03 -12.59
N ILE A 89 -14.60 23.33 -11.55
CA ILE A 89 -13.47 22.40 -11.64
C ILE A 89 -13.97 20.95 -11.78
N TYR A 90 -15.03 20.59 -11.05
CA TYR A 90 -15.59 19.24 -11.10
C TYR A 90 -16.56 19.09 -12.28
N ASN A 91 -16.01 19.08 -13.48
CA ASN A 91 -16.72 18.79 -14.70
C ASN A 91 -15.99 17.73 -15.52
N LYS A 92 -16.73 17.02 -16.34
CA LYS A 92 -16.21 15.86 -17.08
C LYS A 92 -15.04 16.24 -18.01
N GLU A 93 -15.17 17.33 -18.71
CA GLU A 93 -14.16 17.79 -19.68
C GLU A 93 -12.83 18.10 -19.00
N PHE A 94 -12.86 18.84 -17.87
CA PHE A 94 -11.67 19.14 -17.09
C PHE A 94 -11.02 17.88 -16.51
N ILE A 95 -11.83 16.95 -15.96
CA ILE A 95 -11.32 15.72 -15.35
C ILE A 95 -10.64 14.84 -16.41
N GLU A 96 -11.26 14.65 -17.57
CA GLU A 96 -10.69 13.88 -18.67
C GLU A 96 -9.37 14.51 -19.18
N ALA A 97 -9.36 15.82 -19.38
CA ALA A 97 -8.15 16.54 -19.80
C ALA A 97 -7.02 16.42 -18.77
N MET A 98 -7.33 16.50 -17.47
CA MET A 98 -6.37 16.34 -16.40
C MET A 98 -5.79 14.92 -16.38
N GLN A 99 -6.64 13.90 -16.46
CA GLN A 99 -6.22 12.49 -16.49
C GLN A 99 -5.31 12.21 -17.69
N ASP A 100 -5.71 12.64 -18.89
CA ASP A 100 -4.94 12.45 -20.11
C ASP A 100 -3.58 13.16 -20.03
N SER A 101 -3.55 14.39 -19.52
CA SER A 101 -2.32 15.16 -19.35
C SER A 101 -1.34 14.50 -18.36
N LEU A 102 -1.83 14.01 -17.22
CA LEU A 102 -1.00 13.32 -16.23
C LEU A 102 -0.42 12.02 -16.79
N ILE A 103 -1.22 11.25 -17.53
CA ILE A 103 -0.77 10.02 -18.20
C ILE A 103 0.30 10.34 -19.26
N GLU A 104 0.07 11.36 -20.07
CA GLU A 104 1.03 11.80 -21.09
C GLU A 104 2.34 12.25 -20.46
N ILE A 105 2.30 13.12 -19.45
CA ILE A 105 3.50 13.62 -18.75
C ILE A 105 4.27 12.45 -18.12
N ALA A 106 3.58 11.51 -17.47
CA ALA A 106 4.23 10.36 -16.83
C ALA A 106 4.98 9.46 -17.82
N ASN A 107 4.61 9.47 -19.09
CA ASN A 107 5.28 8.70 -20.14
C ASN A 107 6.51 9.43 -20.74
N THR A 108 6.70 10.71 -20.45
CA THR A 108 7.90 11.45 -20.88
C THR A 108 9.12 11.12 -20.03
N ASP A 109 10.33 11.31 -20.55
CA ASP A 109 11.57 11.10 -19.77
C ASP A 109 11.68 12.06 -18.58
N ALA A 110 11.17 13.29 -18.72
CA ALA A 110 11.13 14.26 -17.63
C ALA A 110 10.12 13.85 -16.55
N GLY A 111 8.94 13.43 -16.96
CA GLY A 111 7.90 12.92 -16.05
C GLY A 111 8.35 11.69 -15.27
N LYS A 112 8.96 10.72 -15.95
CA LYS A 112 9.52 9.51 -15.29
C LYS A 112 10.54 9.85 -14.21
N LYS A 113 11.37 10.87 -14.42
CA LYS A 113 12.32 11.33 -13.40
C LYS A 113 11.63 11.95 -12.18
N ILE A 114 10.58 12.75 -12.40
CA ILE A 114 9.83 13.41 -11.33
C ILE A 114 9.02 12.38 -10.55
N PHE A 115 8.22 11.58 -11.23
CA PHE A 115 7.35 10.60 -10.58
C PHE A 115 8.11 9.40 -10.00
N GLY A 116 9.28 9.11 -10.54
CA GLY A 116 10.20 8.10 -10.00
C GLY A 116 10.69 8.41 -8.57
N ILE A 117 10.63 9.67 -8.11
CA ILE A 117 10.90 10.05 -6.71
C ILE A 117 9.91 9.33 -5.77
N TYR A 118 8.68 9.14 -6.21
CA TYR A 118 7.62 8.41 -5.50
C TYR A 118 7.56 6.92 -5.91
N LYS A 119 8.52 6.43 -6.67
CA LYS A 119 8.55 5.08 -7.28
C LYS A 119 7.37 4.80 -8.23
N HIS A 120 6.69 5.85 -8.70
CA HIS A 120 5.62 5.69 -9.68
C HIS A 120 6.19 5.32 -11.05
N THR A 121 5.62 4.33 -11.68
CA THR A 121 5.99 3.86 -13.03
C THR A 121 5.08 4.43 -14.12
N GLY A 122 3.96 5.04 -13.75
CA GLY A 122 2.98 5.64 -14.65
C GLY A 122 1.67 5.96 -13.94
N TYR A 123 0.70 6.44 -14.70
CA TYR A 123 -0.66 6.71 -14.24
C TYR A 123 -1.68 6.01 -15.13
N ALA A 124 -2.83 5.69 -14.56
CA ALA A 124 -3.99 5.16 -15.27
C ALA A 124 -5.23 5.97 -14.90
N LYS A 125 -6.23 5.96 -15.78
CA LYS A 125 -7.55 6.51 -15.43
C LYS A 125 -8.15 5.66 -14.34
N ALA A 126 -8.75 6.32 -13.35
CA ALA A 126 -9.45 5.68 -12.26
C ALA A 126 -10.92 6.11 -12.25
N GLU A 127 -11.77 5.24 -11.76
CA GLU A 127 -13.19 5.48 -11.53
C GLU A 127 -13.51 5.34 -10.04
N ASP A 128 -14.58 5.95 -9.60
CA ASP A 128 -15.00 5.93 -8.18
C ASP A 128 -15.19 4.50 -7.66
N SER A 129 -15.69 3.59 -8.48
CA SER A 129 -15.89 2.16 -8.17
C SER A 129 -14.58 1.40 -7.87
N ASP A 130 -13.45 1.88 -8.36
CA ASP A 130 -12.13 1.26 -8.11
C ASP A 130 -11.77 1.29 -6.61
N TYR A 131 -12.40 2.19 -5.85
CA TYR A 131 -12.17 2.38 -4.41
C TYR A 131 -13.19 1.67 -3.51
N ASP A 132 -14.11 0.89 -4.07
CA ASP A 132 -15.13 0.18 -3.28
C ASP A 132 -14.54 -0.82 -2.30
N GLY A 133 -13.43 -1.47 -2.65
CA GLY A 133 -12.70 -2.34 -1.74
C GLY A 133 -12.15 -1.60 -0.51
N ALA A 134 -11.62 -0.38 -0.69
CA ALA A 134 -11.17 0.46 0.40
C ALA A 134 -12.33 0.93 1.29
N ARG A 135 -13.46 1.34 0.69
CA ARG A 135 -14.69 1.72 1.43
C ARG A 135 -15.21 0.56 2.28
N GLN A 136 -15.22 -0.64 1.71
CA GLN A 136 -15.64 -1.84 2.44
C GLN A 136 -14.70 -2.13 3.63
N ALA A 137 -13.38 -1.96 3.47
CA ALA A 137 -12.44 -2.12 4.56
C ALA A 137 -12.67 -1.11 5.68
N LEU A 138 -12.91 0.18 5.35
CA LEU A 138 -13.25 1.22 6.34
C LEU A 138 -14.53 0.89 7.10
N SER A 139 -15.56 0.38 6.45
CA SER A 139 -16.83 0.02 7.10
C SER A 139 -16.71 -1.06 8.17
N VAL A 140 -15.64 -1.84 8.17
CA VAL A 140 -15.35 -2.86 9.20
C VAL A 140 -14.60 -2.27 10.38
N ILE A 141 -13.82 -1.20 10.17
CA ILE A 141 -13.01 -0.56 11.23
C ILE A 141 -13.88 0.39 12.07
N GLU A 142 -14.88 1.01 11.47
CA GLU A 142 -15.77 2.00 12.13
C GLU A 142 -16.89 1.37 13.00
N LYS A 143 -16.91 0.06 13.15
CA LYS A 143 -17.84 -0.69 14.03
C LYS A 143 -17.16 -1.08 15.33
#